data_163453624178651a1af17f8940464d01
#
_entry.id   163453624178651a1af17f8940464d01
#
_cell.length_a   1.000
_cell.length_b   1.000
_cell.length_c   1.000
_cell.angle_alpha   90.00
_cell.angle_beta   90.00
_cell.angle_gamma   90.00
#
_symmetry.space_group_name_H-M   'P 1'
#
loop_
_entity.id
_entity.type
_entity.pdbx_description
1 polymer ?
#
loop_
_entity_poly.entity_id
_entity_poly.type
_entity_poly.pdbx_seq_one_letter_code
_entity_poly.pdbx_strand_id
1 'polypeptide(L)'
;MIVSHITLKNWRNFQVVDVPLGDRVFLVGPNASGKSNFLDAFRFLRDIAKAGGGLQRAVGDRGGLSKIRCLAARRYPDVEIDVTLSSSPDNGIKWRYAIGMKQQTRGARKPFLAYERVWQDANTILDRPDDEDRRDAERLTQTHLEQISANVDFREVARFLESVSYLHVVPQLIRHPRAFTGPGLPGDPFGRSLLERIGKTNDRTKRSRLKKIETALRIAVPQLKKLSYVVDSAEGGIPHLEAVYDHWRPQGAKQRESEFSDGTLRLVGLLWSLLEREAPLLLEEPELSLNAAIVRKLPALIHRMTRKNRRQVLISTHSAELLSDKGVGPDETLLLVPSPEGTTVRRASEYKDIRDLLEGGLSIGDVALPRIDPENMQQLLLFET
;
A
#
# COMPACT_ATOMS: atom_id res chain seq x y z
N MET A 1 -0.56 -7.77 14.37
CA MET A 1 -0.55 -6.31 14.65
C MET A 1 -1.09 -5.58 13.43
N ILE A 2 -1.85 -4.49 13.62
CA ILE A 2 -2.38 -3.60 12.57
C ILE A 2 -2.09 -2.15 12.95
N VAL A 3 -2.07 -1.24 11.97
CA VAL A 3 -2.13 0.20 12.24
C VAL A 3 -3.60 0.55 12.49
N SER A 4 -3.95 0.90 13.72
CA SER A 4 -5.34 1.22 14.11
C SER A 4 -5.67 2.70 14.00
N HIS A 5 -4.66 3.56 13.91
CA HIS A 5 -4.81 5.00 13.78
C HIS A 5 -3.58 5.62 13.11
N ILE A 6 -3.79 6.67 12.33
CA ILE A 6 -2.70 7.45 11.74
C ILE A 6 -3.00 8.94 11.83
N THR A 7 -2.00 9.70 12.28
CA THR A 7 -1.98 11.16 12.18
C THR A 7 -0.82 11.59 11.28
N LEU A 8 -1.10 12.42 10.30
CA LEU A 8 -0.10 13.04 9.43
C LEU A 8 -0.21 14.56 9.56
N LYS A 9 0.93 15.24 9.72
CA LYS A 9 0.98 16.70 9.64
C LYS A 9 2.01 17.12 8.61
N ASN A 10 1.61 18.04 7.76
CA ASN A 10 2.43 18.60 6.68
C ASN A 10 3.05 17.53 5.76
N TRP A 11 2.35 16.42 5.57
CA TRP A 11 2.81 15.32 4.72
C TRP A 11 2.29 15.47 3.29
N ARG A 12 3.19 15.71 2.32
CA ARG A 12 2.86 15.81 0.89
C ARG A 12 1.76 16.87 0.61
N ASN A 13 0.57 16.44 0.28
CA ASN A 13 -0.59 17.30 0.04
C ASN A 13 -1.55 17.38 1.24
N PHE A 14 -1.18 16.83 2.37
CA PHE A 14 -1.97 16.87 3.60
C PHE A 14 -1.39 17.87 4.59
N GLN A 15 -2.19 18.86 5.01
CA GLN A 15 -1.85 19.68 6.16
C GLN A 15 -2.00 18.91 7.45
N VAL A 16 -3.16 18.30 7.63
CA VAL A 16 -3.49 17.43 8.77
C VAL A 16 -4.38 16.29 8.29
N VAL A 17 -4.02 15.10 8.69
CA VAL A 17 -4.86 13.89 8.63
C VAL A 17 -4.90 13.30 10.03
N ASP A 18 -6.05 12.89 10.48
CA ASP A 18 -6.24 12.26 11.79
C ASP A 18 -7.40 11.27 11.67
N VAL A 19 -7.10 10.00 11.42
CA VAL A 19 -8.09 9.00 11.07
C VAL A 19 -7.81 7.64 11.70
N PRO A 20 -8.84 6.95 12.21
CA PRO A 20 -8.73 5.55 12.58
C PRO A 20 -8.74 4.66 11.34
N LEU A 21 -8.10 3.50 11.45
CA LEU A 21 -7.97 2.51 10.40
C LEU A 21 -8.42 1.13 10.89
N GLY A 22 -9.14 0.41 10.03
CA GLY A 22 -9.54 -0.98 10.28
C GLY A 22 -8.62 -1.99 9.59
N ASP A 23 -9.07 -3.26 9.61
CA ASP A 23 -8.38 -4.35 8.92
C ASP A 23 -8.38 -4.16 7.40
N ARG A 24 -9.43 -3.52 6.87
CA ARG A 24 -9.57 -3.17 5.46
C ARG A 24 -9.91 -1.69 5.35
N VAL A 25 -9.19 -0.97 4.47
CA VAL A 25 -9.37 0.47 4.26
C VAL A 25 -9.40 0.76 2.76
N PHE A 26 -10.39 1.49 2.30
CA PHE A 26 -10.51 2.01 0.94
C PHE A 26 -10.20 3.50 0.93
N LEU A 27 -9.16 3.89 0.20
CA LEU A 27 -8.79 5.28 -0.05
C LEU A 27 -9.45 5.71 -1.36
N VAL A 28 -10.47 6.54 -1.27
CA VAL A 28 -11.31 6.93 -2.40
C VAL A 28 -11.16 8.43 -2.67
N GLY A 29 -10.85 8.77 -3.90
CA GLY A 29 -10.65 10.16 -4.30
C GLY A 29 -10.30 10.28 -5.77
N PRO A 30 -10.42 11.48 -6.39
CA PRO A 30 -10.08 11.71 -7.77
C PRO A 30 -8.56 11.54 -8.01
N ASN A 31 -8.15 11.64 -9.26
CA ASN A 31 -6.73 11.69 -9.59
C ASN A 31 -6.06 12.88 -8.89
N ALA A 32 -4.82 12.70 -8.46
CA ALA A 32 -4.05 13.69 -7.69
C ALA A 32 -4.61 14.06 -6.30
N SER A 33 -5.64 13.38 -5.79
CA SER A 33 -6.15 13.61 -4.43
C SER A 33 -5.18 13.22 -3.31
N GLY A 34 -4.11 12.49 -3.64
CA GLY A 34 -3.11 12.06 -2.66
C GLY A 34 -3.28 10.65 -2.12
N LYS A 35 -4.06 9.78 -2.77
CA LYS A 35 -4.17 8.36 -2.39
C LYS A 35 -2.80 7.70 -2.26
N SER A 36 -1.95 7.85 -3.27
CA SER A 36 -0.57 7.35 -3.26
C SER A 36 0.29 8.02 -2.18
N ASN A 37 0.07 9.31 -1.89
CA ASN A 37 0.78 10.04 -0.84
C ASN A 37 0.40 9.54 0.56
N PHE A 38 -0.85 9.14 0.76
CA PHE A 38 -1.29 8.51 2.01
C PHE A 38 -0.61 7.16 2.20
N LEU A 39 -0.59 6.31 1.17
CA LEU A 39 0.13 5.03 1.21
C LEU A 39 1.64 5.22 1.37
N ASP A 40 2.21 6.32 0.83
CA ASP A 40 3.64 6.62 0.95
C ASP A 40 4.08 6.91 2.39
N ALA A 41 3.19 7.35 3.27
CA ALA A 41 3.51 7.52 4.70
C ALA A 41 3.89 6.17 5.36
N PHE A 42 3.18 5.10 5.05
CA PHE A 42 3.51 3.75 5.53
C PHE A 42 4.80 3.23 4.90
N ARG A 43 4.98 3.49 3.61
CA ARG A 43 6.22 3.14 2.90
C ARG A 43 7.42 3.88 3.47
N PHE A 44 7.24 5.14 3.86
CA PHE A 44 8.28 5.95 4.50
C PHE A 44 8.73 5.34 5.82
N LEU A 45 7.80 4.98 6.70
CA LEU A 45 8.11 4.31 7.96
C LEU A 45 8.82 2.97 7.73
N ARG A 46 8.35 2.17 6.74
CA ARG A 46 9.05 0.96 6.33
C ARG A 46 10.46 1.24 5.87
N ASP A 47 10.65 2.28 5.06
CA ASP A 47 11.96 2.63 4.49
C ASP A 47 12.94 3.11 5.55
N ILE A 48 12.46 3.68 6.65
CA ILE A 48 13.28 3.96 7.84
C ILE A 48 13.64 2.65 8.55
N ALA A 49 12.65 1.80 8.82
CA ALA A 49 12.82 0.61 9.66
C ALA A 49 13.64 -0.52 9.00
N LYS A 50 13.63 -0.62 7.66
CA LYS A 50 14.29 -1.72 6.95
C LYS A 50 15.81 -1.69 7.05
N ALA A 51 16.44 -2.86 7.01
CA ALA A 51 17.89 -2.98 6.97
C ALA A 51 18.50 -2.18 5.80
N GLY A 52 19.52 -1.34 6.07
CA GLY A 52 20.12 -0.44 5.09
C GLY A 52 19.22 0.72 4.63
N GLY A 53 18.12 0.96 5.34
CA GLY A 53 17.22 2.11 5.19
C GLY A 53 17.71 3.33 5.98
N GLY A 54 16.82 3.88 6.80
CA GLY A 54 17.06 5.00 7.71
C GLY A 54 16.51 6.33 7.23
N LEU A 55 16.47 7.30 8.14
CA LEU A 55 15.87 8.61 7.93
C LEU A 55 16.46 9.35 6.72
N GLN A 56 17.79 9.43 6.64
CA GLN A 56 18.47 10.16 5.57
C GLN A 56 18.12 9.60 4.21
N ARG A 57 18.15 8.28 4.07
CA ARG A 57 17.82 7.59 2.83
C ARG A 57 16.35 7.70 2.48
N ALA A 58 15.45 7.46 3.44
CA ALA A 58 14.01 7.55 3.21
C ALA A 58 13.56 8.93 2.73
N VAL A 59 14.18 9.99 3.27
CA VAL A 59 13.94 11.37 2.82
C VAL A 59 14.62 11.64 1.48
N GLY A 60 15.88 11.18 1.29
CA GLY A 60 16.64 11.36 0.05
C GLY A 60 15.97 10.72 -1.16
N ASP A 61 15.48 9.47 -1.03
CA ASP A 61 14.76 8.74 -2.07
C ASP A 61 13.45 9.45 -2.52
N ARG A 62 12.94 10.39 -1.70
CA ARG A 62 11.76 11.23 -2.00
C ARG A 62 12.10 12.65 -2.47
N GLY A 63 13.39 12.93 -2.74
CA GLY A 63 13.86 14.22 -3.24
C GLY A 63 14.05 15.28 -2.14
N GLY A 64 14.18 14.84 -0.89
CA GLY A 64 14.43 15.70 0.26
C GLY A 64 13.17 16.12 1.03
N LEU A 65 13.36 16.65 2.25
CA LEU A 65 12.24 17.00 3.12
C LEU A 65 11.35 18.11 2.56
N SER A 66 11.91 19.02 1.76
CA SER A 66 11.14 20.07 1.08
C SER A 66 10.11 19.53 0.08
N LYS A 67 10.37 18.35 -0.52
CA LYS A 67 9.43 17.65 -1.42
C LYS A 67 8.39 16.81 -0.68
N ILE A 68 8.71 16.42 0.54
CA ILE A 68 7.77 15.71 1.43
C ILE A 68 6.82 16.69 2.11
N ARG A 69 7.30 17.88 2.47
CA ARG A 69 6.52 18.87 3.20
C ARG A 69 5.37 19.44 2.37
N CYS A 70 4.19 19.54 2.99
CA CYS A 70 3.02 20.16 2.40
C CYS A 70 3.31 21.63 2.02
N LEU A 71 2.91 22.04 0.81
CA LEU A 71 3.12 23.41 0.34
C LEU A 71 2.35 24.45 1.16
N ALA A 72 1.24 24.05 1.77
CA ALA A 72 0.44 24.91 2.62
C ALA A 72 0.99 25.07 4.06
N ALA A 73 2.08 24.37 4.42
CA ALA A 73 2.74 24.47 5.72
C ALA A 73 3.48 25.81 5.88
N ARG A 74 2.78 26.84 6.38
CA ARG A 74 3.32 28.22 6.46
C ARG A 74 3.99 28.54 7.80
N ARG A 75 3.37 28.16 8.95
CA ARG A 75 3.83 28.55 10.30
C ARG A 75 4.67 27.48 11.00
N TYR A 76 4.29 26.21 10.84
CA TYR A 76 4.93 25.07 11.47
C TYR A 76 5.41 24.11 10.38
N PRO A 77 6.67 24.25 9.94
CA PRO A 77 7.17 23.52 8.77
C PRO A 77 7.55 22.07 9.05
N ASP A 78 7.42 21.59 10.28
CA ASP A 78 7.78 20.23 10.66
C ASP A 78 6.83 19.24 10.03
N VAL A 79 7.38 18.15 9.54
CA VAL A 79 6.62 17.03 8.98
C VAL A 79 6.48 15.97 10.07
N GLU A 80 5.25 15.58 10.38
CA GLU A 80 5.00 14.62 11.46
C GLU A 80 4.22 13.41 10.95
N ILE A 81 4.59 12.24 11.44
CA ILE A 81 3.86 10.98 11.28
C ILE A 81 3.71 10.34 12.65
N ASP A 82 2.49 9.98 13.00
CA ASP A 82 2.15 9.30 14.25
C ASP A 82 1.24 8.11 13.93
N VAL A 83 1.62 6.93 14.36
CA VAL A 83 0.86 5.71 14.13
C VAL A 83 0.61 4.96 15.43
N THR A 84 -0.63 4.54 15.63
CA THR A 84 -0.98 3.62 16.71
C THR A 84 -1.12 2.22 16.13
N LEU A 85 -0.42 1.27 16.75
CA LEU A 85 -0.41 -0.13 16.38
C LEU A 85 -1.16 -0.93 17.44
N SER A 86 -2.06 -1.81 17.02
CA SER A 86 -2.83 -2.67 17.92
C SER A 86 -2.61 -4.14 17.58
N SER A 87 -2.46 -4.99 18.60
CA SER A 87 -2.35 -6.43 18.41
C SER A 87 -3.72 -7.10 18.18
N SER A 88 -4.79 -6.43 18.61
CA SER A 88 -6.19 -6.83 18.37
C SER A 88 -7.07 -5.58 18.32
N PRO A 89 -8.18 -5.56 17.54
CA PRO A 89 -9.10 -4.41 17.51
C PRO A 89 -9.68 -4.07 18.88
N ASP A 90 -9.92 -5.07 19.73
CA ASP A 90 -10.77 -4.90 20.90
C ASP A 90 -10.01 -4.79 22.25
N ASN A 91 -8.81 -5.35 22.43
CA ASN A 91 -8.12 -5.34 23.74
C ASN A 91 -6.66 -5.85 23.71
N GLY A 92 -5.86 -5.45 22.76
CA GLY A 92 -4.46 -5.86 22.71
C GLY A 92 -3.49 -4.77 23.16
N ILE A 93 -2.26 -5.15 23.44
CA ILE A 93 -1.15 -4.21 23.65
C ILE A 93 -1.13 -3.20 22.50
N LYS A 94 -1.14 -1.93 22.87
CA LYS A 94 -1.07 -0.82 21.92
C LYS A 94 0.31 -0.21 21.95
N TRP A 95 0.91 -0.13 20.78
CA TRP A 95 2.09 0.67 20.54
C TRP A 95 1.71 1.96 19.84
N ARG A 96 2.40 3.05 20.18
CA ARG A 96 2.34 4.29 19.43
C ARG A 96 3.74 4.71 19.08
N TYR A 97 3.97 5.01 17.82
CA TYR A 97 5.23 5.52 17.29
C TYR A 97 4.98 6.86 16.61
N ALA A 98 5.68 7.89 17.05
CA ALA A 98 5.57 9.23 16.50
C ALA A 98 6.94 9.80 16.15
N ILE A 99 7.04 10.39 14.96
CA ILE A 99 8.23 11.04 14.45
C ILE A 99 7.90 12.43 13.92
N GLY A 100 8.65 13.43 14.34
CA GLY A 100 8.66 14.77 13.80
C GLY A 100 9.99 15.06 13.13
N MET A 101 9.95 15.63 11.92
CA MET A 101 11.13 15.89 11.09
C MET A 101 11.21 17.35 10.70
N LYS A 102 12.41 17.91 10.75
CA LYS A 102 12.73 19.27 10.31
C LYS A 102 14.00 19.30 9.47
N GLN A 103 14.19 20.36 8.75
CA GLN A 103 15.35 20.54 7.89
C GLN A 103 16.33 21.52 8.55
N GLN A 104 17.63 21.22 8.48
CA GLN A 104 18.65 22.17 8.87
C GLN A 104 18.49 23.51 8.12
N THR A 105 18.56 24.62 8.83
CA THR A 105 18.44 25.97 8.24
C THR A 105 19.70 26.41 7.51
N ARG A 106 20.87 25.86 7.88
CA ARG A 106 22.18 26.19 7.30
C ARG A 106 22.95 24.92 6.91
N GLY A 107 23.89 25.04 5.97
CA GLY A 107 24.73 23.92 5.53
C GLY A 107 24.04 23.00 4.53
N ALA A 108 24.27 21.69 4.64
CA ALA A 108 23.84 20.66 3.70
C ALA A 108 22.31 20.40 3.66
N ARG A 109 21.52 21.16 4.44
CA ARG A 109 20.05 21.00 4.55
C ARG A 109 19.61 19.57 4.86
N LYS A 110 20.37 18.86 5.67
CA LYS A 110 20.05 17.49 6.08
C LYS A 110 18.72 17.46 6.85
N PRO A 111 17.90 16.41 6.66
CA PRO A 111 16.77 16.17 7.55
C PRO A 111 17.27 15.73 8.93
N PHE A 112 16.60 16.16 9.97
CA PHE A 112 16.84 15.70 11.33
C PHE A 112 15.56 15.66 12.15
N LEU A 113 15.60 14.93 13.25
CA LEU A 113 14.46 14.76 14.14
C LEU A 113 14.13 16.06 14.86
N ALA A 114 12.87 16.45 14.84
CA ALA A 114 12.29 17.36 15.80
C ALA A 114 11.97 16.59 17.08
N TYR A 115 11.46 15.37 16.92
CA TYR A 115 11.26 14.40 18.00
C TYR A 115 11.13 12.98 17.43
N GLU A 116 11.37 11.97 18.29
CA GLU A 116 11.03 10.57 18.09
C GLU A 116 10.51 10.00 19.40
N ARG A 117 9.31 9.43 19.39
CA ARG A 117 8.63 8.96 20.59
C ARG A 117 8.01 7.59 20.38
N VAL A 118 8.12 6.77 21.41
CA VAL A 118 7.50 5.44 21.43
C VAL A 118 6.78 5.25 22.77
N TRP A 119 5.57 4.75 22.69
CA TRP A 119 4.80 4.36 23.87
C TRP A 119 4.30 2.93 23.71
N GLN A 120 4.26 2.24 24.84
CA GLN A 120 3.56 0.95 24.97
C GLN A 120 2.47 1.14 26.02
N ASP A 121 1.21 1.06 25.56
CA ASP A 121 0.03 1.44 26.35
C ASP A 121 0.18 2.86 26.97
N ALA A 122 0.27 2.98 28.29
CA ALA A 122 0.48 4.24 28.99
C ALA A 122 1.97 4.56 29.27
N ASN A 123 2.89 3.65 28.99
CA ASN A 123 4.30 3.80 29.33
C ASN A 123 5.07 4.45 28.16
N THR A 124 5.83 5.49 28.46
CA THR A 124 6.79 6.06 27.52
C THR A 124 8.05 5.19 27.50
N ILE A 125 8.35 4.62 26.32
CA ILE A 125 9.54 3.79 26.10
C ILE A 125 10.69 4.62 25.54
N LEU A 126 10.37 5.61 24.69
CA LEU A 126 11.34 6.52 24.09
C LEU A 126 10.74 7.92 24.00
N ASP A 127 11.51 8.93 24.39
CA ASP A 127 11.19 10.35 24.16
C ASP A 127 12.49 11.12 23.83
N ARG A 128 12.66 11.45 22.56
CA ARG A 128 13.82 12.21 22.06
C ARG A 128 13.36 13.56 21.52
N PRO A 129 14.18 14.64 21.62
CA PRO A 129 15.58 14.66 22.05
C PRO A 129 15.77 14.42 23.55
N ASP A 130 16.69 13.52 23.89
CA ASP A 130 17.15 13.26 25.27
C ASP A 130 18.39 14.08 25.63
N ASP A 131 18.99 13.81 26.78
CA ASP A 131 20.20 14.52 27.23
C ASP A 131 21.44 14.20 26.39
N GLU A 132 21.52 13.00 25.83
CA GLU A 132 22.58 12.64 24.89
C GLU A 132 22.43 13.34 23.56
N ASP A 133 21.21 13.45 23.05
CA ASP A 133 20.90 14.21 21.81
C ASP A 133 21.21 15.72 21.98
N ARG A 134 21.04 16.25 23.19
CA ARG A 134 21.42 17.66 23.51
C ARG A 134 22.94 17.87 23.55
N ARG A 135 23.68 16.83 23.92
CA ARG A 135 25.17 16.86 23.92
C ARG A 135 25.75 16.70 22.53
N ASP A 136 25.10 15.89 21.71
CA ASP A 136 25.50 15.61 20.33
C ASP A 136 24.28 15.62 19.37
N ALA A 137 24.07 16.79 18.76
CA ALA A 137 22.92 16.99 17.86
C ALA A 137 23.00 16.16 16.56
N GLU A 138 24.17 15.62 16.17
CA GLU A 138 24.30 14.74 15.00
C GLU A 138 23.51 13.42 15.20
N ARG A 139 23.27 12.98 16.43
CA ARG A 139 22.42 11.82 16.75
C ARG A 139 20.99 11.98 16.22
N LEU A 140 20.48 13.21 16.13
CA LEU A 140 19.16 13.51 15.59
C LEU A 140 19.06 13.36 14.06
N THR A 141 20.17 13.07 13.39
CA THR A 141 20.16 12.70 11.97
C THR A 141 19.72 11.25 11.73
N GLN A 142 19.62 10.45 12.78
CA GLN A 142 19.18 9.05 12.75
C GLN A 142 18.05 8.81 13.75
N THR A 143 17.14 7.91 13.38
CA THR A 143 16.11 7.42 14.29
C THR A 143 16.63 6.26 15.15
N HIS A 144 16.06 6.06 16.33
CA HIS A 144 16.25 4.80 17.05
C HIS A 144 15.53 3.64 16.36
N LEU A 145 14.47 3.91 15.59
CA LEU A 145 13.76 2.90 14.79
C LEU A 145 14.68 2.15 13.83
N GLU A 146 15.63 2.85 13.17
CA GLU A 146 16.56 2.26 12.21
C GLU A 146 17.75 1.53 12.86
N GLN A 147 18.03 1.80 14.15
CA GLN A 147 19.19 1.31 14.85
C GLN A 147 18.89 0.04 15.66
N ILE A 148 19.49 -1.10 15.28
CA ILE A 148 19.25 -2.39 15.93
C ILE A 148 19.61 -2.35 17.43
N SER A 149 20.63 -1.60 17.83
CA SER A 149 21.03 -1.47 19.23
C SER A 149 20.10 -0.58 20.05
N ALA A 150 19.46 0.41 19.43
CA ALA A 150 18.62 1.40 20.10
C ALA A 150 17.14 1.00 20.17
N ASN A 151 16.66 0.16 19.25
CA ASN A 151 15.26 -0.26 19.21
C ASN A 151 14.93 -1.54 19.99
N VAL A 152 15.80 -1.97 20.90
CA VAL A 152 15.66 -3.25 21.61
C VAL A 152 14.31 -3.35 22.34
N ASP A 153 13.88 -2.28 23.00
CA ASP A 153 12.67 -2.24 23.82
C ASP A 153 11.37 -2.08 23.01
N PHE A 154 11.48 -1.69 21.73
CA PHE A 154 10.34 -1.57 20.80
C PHE A 154 10.60 -2.22 19.44
N ARG A 155 11.41 -3.26 19.42
CA ARG A 155 11.78 -4.00 18.20
C ARG A 155 10.58 -4.59 17.47
N GLU A 156 9.50 -4.88 18.18
CA GLU A 156 8.26 -5.32 17.56
C GLU A 156 7.69 -4.27 16.61
N VAL A 157 7.75 -2.98 17.00
CA VAL A 157 7.33 -1.85 16.15
C VAL A 157 8.20 -1.77 14.90
N ALA A 158 9.52 -1.84 15.07
CA ALA A 158 10.46 -1.81 13.94
C ALA A 158 10.20 -2.95 12.95
N ARG A 159 10.07 -4.20 13.43
CA ARG A 159 9.78 -5.37 12.60
C ARG A 159 8.42 -5.28 11.91
N PHE A 160 7.41 -4.76 12.60
CA PHE A 160 6.09 -4.56 12.01
C PHE A 160 6.15 -3.54 10.87
N LEU A 161 6.75 -2.38 11.10
CA LEU A 161 6.88 -1.33 10.08
C LEU A 161 7.73 -1.79 8.90
N GLU A 162 8.85 -2.48 9.13
CA GLU A 162 9.68 -3.07 8.09
C GLU A 162 8.88 -4.05 7.20
N SER A 163 7.94 -4.78 7.80
CA SER A 163 7.15 -5.81 7.10
C SER A 163 6.14 -5.26 6.11
N VAL A 164 5.77 -3.98 6.18
CA VAL A 164 4.76 -3.36 5.30
C VAL A 164 5.08 -3.61 3.83
N SER A 165 4.14 -4.17 3.11
CA SER A 165 4.26 -4.48 1.69
C SER A 165 3.44 -3.50 0.85
N TYR A 166 4.00 -3.04 -0.26
CA TYR A 166 3.29 -2.19 -1.22
C TYR A 166 3.29 -2.86 -2.58
N LEU A 167 2.16 -2.81 -3.26
CA LEU A 167 1.97 -3.42 -4.56
C LEU A 167 1.14 -2.52 -5.49
N HIS A 168 1.76 -2.17 -6.59
CA HIS A 168 1.12 -1.60 -7.78
C HIS A 168 1.58 -2.42 -8.98
N VAL A 169 0.85 -3.48 -9.31
CA VAL A 169 1.29 -4.43 -10.35
C VAL A 169 1.40 -3.75 -11.71
N VAL A 170 2.58 -3.83 -12.32
CA VAL A 170 2.83 -3.40 -13.70
C VAL A 170 3.04 -4.66 -14.56
N PRO A 171 2.03 -5.08 -15.34
CA PRO A 171 2.07 -6.35 -16.09
C PRO A 171 3.28 -6.48 -17.01
N GLN A 172 3.73 -5.39 -17.62
CA GLN A 172 4.88 -5.36 -18.53
C GLN A 172 6.18 -5.76 -17.82
N LEU A 173 6.33 -5.40 -16.54
CA LEU A 173 7.52 -5.79 -15.76
C LEU A 173 7.52 -7.27 -15.39
N ILE A 174 6.33 -7.88 -15.24
CA ILE A 174 6.21 -9.33 -15.05
C ILE A 174 6.45 -10.06 -16.37
N ARG A 175 5.91 -9.53 -17.48
CA ARG A 175 5.99 -10.12 -18.83
C ARG A 175 7.42 -10.10 -19.36
N HIS A 176 8.14 -9.00 -19.16
CA HIS A 176 9.47 -8.78 -19.72
C HIS A 176 10.44 -8.26 -18.64
N PRO A 177 10.72 -9.03 -17.56
CA PRO A 177 11.48 -8.53 -16.42
C PRO A 177 12.94 -8.15 -16.78
N ARG A 178 13.47 -8.71 -17.87
CA ARG A 178 14.84 -8.47 -18.36
C ARG A 178 14.96 -7.29 -19.33
N ALA A 179 13.85 -6.86 -19.94
CA ALA A 179 13.85 -5.72 -20.86
C ALA A 179 14.08 -4.38 -20.15
N PHE A 180 13.83 -4.34 -18.84
CA PHE A 180 14.00 -3.15 -18.02
C PHE A 180 15.33 -3.24 -17.28
N THR A 181 16.31 -2.43 -17.70
CA THR A 181 17.64 -2.35 -17.07
C THR A 181 17.58 -1.51 -15.80
N GLY A 182 18.48 -1.79 -14.84
CA GLY A 182 18.62 -1.07 -13.58
C GLY A 182 18.31 -1.92 -12.34
N PRO A 183 18.70 -1.44 -11.16
CA PRO A 183 18.45 -2.15 -9.91
C PRO A 183 16.95 -2.27 -9.63
N GLY A 184 16.53 -3.41 -9.12
CA GLY A 184 15.15 -3.61 -8.67
C GLY A 184 14.84 -2.68 -7.50
N LEU A 185 13.60 -2.17 -7.45
CA LEU A 185 13.15 -1.37 -6.31
C LEU A 185 12.96 -2.27 -5.08
N PRO A 186 13.35 -1.80 -3.90
CA PRO A 186 13.18 -2.56 -2.66
C PRO A 186 11.72 -2.96 -2.43
N GLY A 187 11.50 -4.24 -2.09
CA GLY A 187 10.16 -4.78 -1.85
C GLY A 187 9.35 -5.09 -3.11
N ASP A 188 9.94 -4.92 -4.30
CA ASP A 188 9.31 -5.23 -5.59
C ASP A 188 7.90 -4.67 -5.77
N PRO A 189 7.72 -3.35 -5.66
CA PRO A 189 6.40 -2.71 -5.65
C PRO A 189 5.60 -2.93 -6.94
N PHE A 190 6.29 -3.22 -8.05
CA PHE A 190 5.69 -3.35 -9.37
C PHE A 190 5.57 -4.79 -9.86
N GLY A 191 6.04 -5.76 -9.07
CA GLY A 191 5.94 -7.18 -9.40
C GLY A 191 7.01 -7.70 -10.38
N ARG A 192 8.08 -6.94 -10.65
CA ARG A 192 9.16 -7.34 -11.57
C ARG A 192 9.81 -8.68 -11.19
N SER A 193 10.00 -8.93 -9.89
CA SER A 193 10.61 -10.15 -9.38
C SER A 193 9.59 -11.23 -8.99
N LEU A 194 8.33 -11.12 -9.44
CA LEU A 194 7.26 -12.05 -9.07
C LEU A 194 7.65 -13.52 -9.35
N LEU A 195 8.19 -13.80 -10.54
CA LEU A 195 8.59 -15.16 -10.93
C LEU A 195 9.72 -15.71 -10.04
N GLU A 196 10.67 -14.86 -9.68
CA GLU A 196 11.75 -15.24 -8.76
C GLU A 196 11.23 -15.50 -7.34
N ARG A 197 10.31 -14.67 -6.85
CA ARG A 197 9.66 -14.85 -5.53
C ARG A 197 8.88 -16.15 -5.49
N ILE A 198 8.15 -16.48 -6.57
CA ILE A 198 7.47 -17.77 -6.73
C ILE A 198 8.51 -18.90 -6.66
N GLY A 199 9.62 -18.77 -7.40
CA GLY A 199 10.70 -19.76 -7.44
C GLY A 199 11.31 -20.03 -6.06
N LYS A 200 11.62 -18.97 -5.30
CA LYS A 200 12.21 -19.06 -3.96
C LYS A 200 11.24 -19.62 -2.88
N THR A 201 9.96 -19.73 -3.22
CA THR A 201 8.97 -20.30 -2.27
C THR A 201 9.11 -21.82 -2.20
N ASN A 202 9.03 -22.37 -0.99
CA ASN A 202 9.04 -23.83 -0.76
C ASN A 202 8.04 -24.55 -1.68
N ASP A 203 8.41 -25.68 -2.26
CA ASP A 203 7.64 -26.38 -3.30
C ASP A 203 6.21 -26.78 -2.87
N ARG A 204 6.03 -27.19 -1.61
CA ARG A 204 4.71 -27.51 -1.08
C ARG A 204 3.82 -26.28 -1.03
N THR A 205 4.34 -25.16 -0.53
CA THR A 205 3.64 -23.88 -0.44
C THR A 205 3.37 -23.31 -1.82
N LYS A 206 4.36 -23.34 -2.73
CA LYS A 206 4.26 -22.91 -4.12
C LYS A 206 3.11 -23.61 -4.84
N ARG A 207 3.10 -24.95 -4.81
CA ARG A 207 2.03 -25.77 -5.41
C ARG A 207 0.66 -25.43 -4.83
N SER A 208 0.56 -25.30 -3.50
CA SER A 208 -0.69 -24.94 -2.83
C SER A 208 -1.20 -23.56 -3.25
N ARG A 209 -0.33 -22.54 -3.32
CA ARG A 209 -0.67 -21.18 -3.74
C ARG A 209 -1.08 -21.15 -5.21
N LEU A 210 -0.29 -21.75 -6.11
CA LEU A 210 -0.60 -21.79 -7.53
C LEU A 210 -1.95 -22.49 -7.79
N LYS A 211 -2.27 -23.55 -7.03
CA LYS A 211 -3.57 -24.22 -7.15
C LYS A 211 -4.75 -23.31 -6.76
N LYS A 212 -4.59 -22.49 -5.71
CA LYS A 212 -5.61 -21.50 -5.31
C LYS A 212 -5.77 -20.41 -6.36
N ILE A 213 -4.65 -19.93 -6.91
CA ILE A 213 -4.64 -18.93 -7.99
C ILE A 213 -5.27 -19.50 -9.25
N GLU A 214 -4.93 -20.73 -9.64
CA GLU A 214 -5.56 -21.44 -10.77
C GLU A 214 -7.09 -21.50 -10.62
N THR A 215 -7.56 -21.86 -9.41
CA THR A 215 -9.00 -21.92 -9.13
C THR A 215 -9.69 -20.56 -9.31
N ALA A 216 -9.06 -19.48 -8.84
CA ALA A 216 -9.59 -18.13 -9.01
C ALA A 216 -9.51 -17.66 -10.48
N LEU A 217 -8.41 -17.96 -11.17
CA LEU A 217 -8.21 -17.61 -12.58
C LEU A 217 -9.20 -18.32 -13.49
N ARG A 218 -9.58 -19.56 -13.23
CA ARG A 218 -10.59 -20.29 -14.03
C ARG A 218 -11.95 -19.59 -14.05
N ILE A 219 -12.27 -18.82 -13.01
CA ILE A 219 -13.51 -18.03 -12.98
C ILE A 219 -13.34 -16.79 -13.87
N ALA A 220 -12.17 -16.16 -13.85
CA ALA A 220 -11.87 -14.96 -14.62
C ALA A 220 -11.53 -15.26 -16.10
N VAL A 221 -10.94 -16.41 -16.36
CA VAL A 221 -10.47 -16.89 -17.67
C VAL A 221 -10.94 -18.34 -17.84
N PRO A 222 -12.19 -18.56 -18.29
CA PRO A 222 -12.80 -19.90 -18.30
C PRO A 222 -12.04 -20.96 -19.12
N GLN A 223 -11.29 -20.52 -20.14
CA GLN A 223 -10.50 -21.43 -20.98
C GLN A 223 -9.23 -21.95 -20.26
N LEU A 224 -8.82 -21.36 -19.11
CA LEU A 224 -7.64 -21.79 -18.40
C LEU A 224 -7.88 -23.12 -17.70
N LYS A 225 -7.12 -24.16 -18.07
CA LYS A 225 -7.18 -25.50 -17.46
C LYS A 225 -6.19 -25.69 -16.33
N LYS A 226 -4.97 -25.20 -16.52
CA LYS A 226 -3.86 -25.45 -15.57
C LYS A 226 -2.94 -24.25 -15.51
N LEU A 227 -2.42 -23.96 -14.31
CA LEU A 227 -1.35 -23.00 -14.08
C LEU A 227 -0.20 -23.72 -13.38
N SER A 228 1.01 -23.60 -13.92
CA SER A 228 2.22 -24.22 -13.36
C SER A 228 3.40 -23.27 -13.38
N TYR A 229 4.34 -23.51 -12.49
CA TYR A 229 5.65 -22.86 -12.48
C TYR A 229 6.66 -23.83 -13.08
N VAL A 230 7.38 -23.39 -14.09
CA VAL A 230 8.40 -24.18 -14.79
C VAL A 230 9.71 -23.43 -14.82
N VAL A 231 10.81 -24.17 -14.87
CA VAL A 231 12.15 -23.60 -15.05
C VAL A 231 12.70 -24.17 -16.37
N ASP A 232 13.03 -23.29 -17.29
CA ASP A 232 13.53 -23.68 -18.59
C ASP A 232 15.04 -23.91 -18.52
N SER A 233 15.44 -25.18 -18.49
CA SER A 233 16.86 -25.57 -18.42
C SER A 233 17.61 -25.22 -19.72
N ALA A 234 16.93 -25.17 -20.86
CA ALA A 234 17.54 -24.82 -22.15
C ALA A 234 17.88 -23.31 -22.25
N GLU A 235 17.13 -22.47 -21.53
CA GLU A 235 17.32 -21.03 -21.49
C GLU A 235 18.12 -20.57 -20.24
N GLY A 236 18.95 -21.44 -19.66
CA GLY A 236 19.81 -21.09 -18.51
C GLY A 236 19.08 -20.99 -17.19
N GLY A 237 18.02 -21.76 -16.99
CA GLY A 237 17.30 -21.82 -15.71
C GLY A 237 16.32 -20.69 -15.48
N ILE A 238 15.76 -20.12 -16.55
CA ILE A 238 14.77 -19.03 -16.45
C ILE A 238 13.45 -19.55 -15.88
N PRO A 239 12.91 -18.88 -14.86
CA PRO A 239 11.60 -19.22 -14.33
C PRO A 239 10.46 -18.67 -15.20
N HIS A 240 9.41 -19.46 -15.41
CA HIS A 240 8.22 -19.10 -16.14
C HIS A 240 6.95 -19.54 -15.40
N LEU A 241 5.85 -18.80 -15.64
CA LEU A 241 4.50 -19.31 -15.41
C LEU A 241 3.96 -19.86 -16.72
N GLU A 242 3.60 -21.14 -16.74
CA GLU A 242 2.98 -21.81 -17.88
C GLU A 242 1.51 -22.05 -17.58
N ALA A 243 0.63 -21.60 -18.48
CA ALA A 243 -0.78 -21.91 -18.45
C ALA A 243 -1.15 -22.83 -19.63
N VAL A 244 -2.03 -23.79 -19.34
CA VAL A 244 -2.66 -24.62 -20.37
C VAL A 244 -4.09 -24.15 -20.55
N TYR A 245 -4.43 -23.77 -21.78
CA TYR A 245 -5.77 -23.32 -22.16
C TYR A 245 -6.55 -24.44 -22.88
N ASP A 246 -7.85 -24.39 -22.75
CA ASP A 246 -8.75 -25.27 -23.53
C ASP A 246 -8.59 -25.00 -25.02
N HIS A 247 -8.43 -26.07 -25.78
CA HIS A 247 -8.18 -26.03 -27.22
C HIS A 247 -8.73 -27.30 -27.85
N TRP A 248 -9.11 -27.25 -29.13
CA TRP A 248 -9.57 -28.41 -29.88
C TRP A 248 -8.51 -29.54 -29.96
N ARG A 249 -7.20 -29.18 -29.80
CA ARG A 249 -6.14 -30.18 -29.72
C ARG A 249 -6.15 -30.87 -28.36
N PRO A 250 -5.94 -32.20 -28.26
CA PRO A 250 -6.05 -32.98 -27.03
C PRO A 250 -5.14 -32.50 -25.90
N GLN A 251 -3.96 -31.90 -26.21
CA GLN A 251 -2.99 -31.42 -25.25
C GLN A 251 -3.23 -29.95 -24.80
N GLY A 252 -4.26 -29.30 -25.36
CA GLY A 252 -4.53 -27.90 -25.13
C GLY A 252 -3.48 -26.96 -25.78
N ALA A 253 -3.62 -25.66 -25.57
CA ALA A 253 -2.64 -24.65 -25.95
C ALA A 253 -1.85 -24.21 -24.73
N LYS A 254 -0.53 -24.27 -24.80
CA LYS A 254 0.36 -23.79 -23.74
C LYS A 254 0.77 -22.36 -24.04
N GLN A 255 0.72 -21.53 -23.02
CA GLN A 255 1.19 -20.14 -23.06
C GLN A 255 2.06 -19.87 -21.85
N ARG A 256 3.08 -19.02 -22.00
CA ARG A 256 3.90 -18.48 -20.91
C ARG A 256 3.39 -17.09 -20.50
N GLU A 257 3.89 -16.58 -19.38
CA GLU A 257 3.52 -15.24 -18.86
C GLU A 257 3.73 -14.12 -19.89
N SER A 258 4.66 -14.27 -20.82
CA SER A 258 4.89 -13.34 -21.92
C SER A 258 3.67 -13.18 -22.85
N GLU A 259 2.81 -14.20 -22.92
CA GLU A 259 1.62 -14.26 -23.76
C GLU A 259 0.31 -13.98 -22.98
N PHE A 260 0.38 -13.85 -21.64
CA PHE A 260 -0.81 -13.58 -20.84
C PHE A 260 -1.30 -12.14 -21.04
N SER A 261 -2.62 -11.94 -20.94
CA SER A 261 -3.18 -10.60 -20.92
C SER A 261 -2.73 -9.82 -19.67
N ASP A 262 -2.75 -8.49 -19.76
CA ASP A 262 -2.41 -7.61 -18.62
C ASP A 262 -3.29 -7.89 -17.39
N GLY A 263 -4.60 -8.11 -17.61
CA GLY A 263 -5.52 -8.47 -16.54
C GLY A 263 -5.16 -9.80 -15.88
N THR A 264 -4.77 -10.83 -16.66
CA THR A 264 -4.33 -12.11 -16.12
C THR A 264 -3.08 -11.97 -15.26
N LEU A 265 -2.05 -11.25 -15.75
CA LEU A 265 -0.81 -11.01 -15.00
C LEU A 265 -1.05 -10.22 -13.72
N ARG A 266 -1.90 -9.18 -13.80
CA ARG A 266 -2.27 -8.37 -12.65
C ARG A 266 -2.99 -9.21 -11.58
N LEU A 267 -3.95 -10.02 -12.01
CA LEU A 267 -4.69 -10.89 -11.10
C LEU A 267 -3.77 -11.95 -10.47
N VAL A 268 -2.84 -12.54 -11.22
CA VAL A 268 -1.82 -13.45 -10.67
C VAL A 268 -0.95 -12.76 -9.62
N GLY A 269 -0.42 -11.57 -9.93
CA GLY A 269 0.42 -10.79 -9.02
C GLY A 269 -0.31 -10.40 -7.74
N LEU A 270 -1.56 -9.94 -7.86
CA LEU A 270 -2.43 -9.60 -6.73
C LEU A 270 -2.70 -10.83 -5.84
N LEU A 271 -3.18 -11.93 -6.43
CA LEU A 271 -3.50 -13.15 -5.70
C LEU A 271 -2.27 -13.78 -5.04
N TRP A 272 -1.13 -13.77 -5.71
CA TRP A 272 0.12 -14.23 -5.11
C TRP A 272 0.48 -13.40 -3.89
N SER A 273 0.44 -12.07 -4.01
CA SER A 273 0.77 -11.16 -2.91
C SER A 273 -0.19 -11.27 -1.73
N LEU A 274 -1.48 -11.50 -1.99
CA LEU A 274 -2.48 -11.78 -0.93
C LEU A 274 -2.18 -13.09 -0.17
N LEU A 275 -1.55 -14.07 -0.82
CA LEU A 275 -1.21 -15.37 -0.22
C LEU A 275 0.19 -15.41 0.42
N GLU A 276 1.03 -14.38 0.21
CA GLU A 276 2.46 -14.46 0.47
C GLU A 276 2.84 -14.20 1.93
N ARG A 277 2.27 -13.21 2.58
CA ARG A 277 2.65 -12.77 3.94
C ARG A 277 1.44 -12.36 4.76
N GLU A 278 1.62 -12.29 6.09
CA GLU A 278 0.64 -11.77 7.04
C GLU A 278 0.79 -10.26 7.31
N ALA A 279 1.84 -9.64 6.81
CA ALA A 279 2.16 -8.23 6.98
C ALA A 279 1.13 -7.30 6.30
N PRO A 280 0.99 -6.04 6.73
CA PRO A 280 0.11 -5.07 6.09
C PRO A 280 0.40 -4.94 4.60
N LEU A 281 -0.65 -4.87 3.79
CA LEU A 281 -0.57 -4.78 2.33
C LEU A 281 -1.20 -3.48 1.84
N LEU A 282 -0.41 -2.68 1.17
CA LEU A 282 -0.85 -1.48 0.50
C LEU A 282 -1.06 -1.83 -0.98
N LEU A 283 -2.30 -1.75 -1.45
CA LEU A 283 -2.67 -2.02 -2.85
C LEU A 283 -3.00 -0.71 -3.55
N GLU A 284 -2.27 -0.40 -4.60
CA GLU A 284 -2.57 0.76 -5.42
C GLU A 284 -3.26 0.32 -6.71
N GLU A 285 -4.51 0.78 -6.87
CA GLU A 285 -5.37 0.56 -8.03
C GLU A 285 -5.36 -0.90 -8.52
N PRO A 286 -5.72 -1.88 -7.66
CA PRO A 286 -5.64 -3.29 -7.99
C PRO A 286 -6.59 -3.71 -9.13
N GLU A 287 -7.59 -2.89 -9.42
CA GLU A 287 -8.61 -3.09 -10.45
C GLU A 287 -8.15 -2.81 -11.88
N LEU A 288 -7.07 -2.07 -12.08
CA LEU A 288 -6.61 -1.69 -13.42
C LEU A 288 -6.47 -2.90 -14.35
N SER A 289 -6.87 -2.74 -15.61
CA SER A 289 -6.82 -3.79 -16.65
C SER A 289 -7.67 -5.04 -16.35
N LEU A 290 -8.49 -5.03 -15.31
CA LEU A 290 -9.41 -6.12 -15.01
C LEU A 290 -10.80 -5.86 -15.61
N ASN A 291 -11.50 -6.94 -15.96
CA ASN A 291 -12.89 -6.86 -16.38
C ASN A 291 -13.78 -6.39 -15.22
N ALA A 292 -14.76 -5.52 -15.48
CA ALA A 292 -15.67 -4.96 -14.48
C ALA A 292 -16.34 -6.02 -13.59
N ALA A 293 -16.72 -7.18 -14.16
CA ALA A 293 -17.33 -8.27 -13.40
C ALA A 293 -16.36 -8.87 -12.37
N ILE A 294 -15.06 -8.90 -12.66
CA ILE A 294 -14.00 -9.32 -11.70
C ILE A 294 -13.80 -8.25 -10.67
N VAL A 295 -13.71 -6.97 -11.09
CA VAL A 295 -13.49 -5.81 -10.21
C VAL A 295 -14.55 -5.76 -9.10
N ARG A 296 -15.83 -5.94 -9.44
CA ARG A 296 -16.93 -5.98 -8.46
C ARG A 296 -16.79 -7.10 -7.42
N LYS A 297 -16.00 -8.12 -7.66
CA LYS A 297 -15.77 -9.23 -6.72
C LYS A 297 -14.45 -9.11 -5.95
N LEU A 298 -13.61 -8.13 -6.29
CA LEU A 298 -12.31 -7.95 -5.61
C LEU A 298 -12.46 -7.67 -4.11
N PRO A 299 -13.38 -6.79 -3.64
CA PRO A 299 -13.49 -6.51 -2.21
C PRO A 299 -13.81 -7.76 -1.40
N ALA A 300 -14.79 -8.56 -1.86
CA ALA A 300 -15.16 -9.81 -1.21
C ALA A 300 -14.02 -10.85 -1.27
N LEU A 301 -13.29 -10.94 -2.38
CA LEU A 301 -12.14 -11.82 -2.54
C LEU A 301 -11.01 -11.45 -1.57
N ILE A 302 -10.64 -10.17 -1.52
CA ILE A 302 -9.61 -9.65 -0.61
C ILE A 302 -10.01 -9.93 0.83
N HIS A 303 -11.26 -9.61 1.22
CA HIS A 303 -11.75 -9.88 2.57
C HIS A 303 -11.64 -11.35 2.95
N ARG A 304 -12.06 -12.26 2.08
CA ARG A 304 -11.96 -13.72 2.32
C ARG A 304 -10.51 -14.18 2.53
N MET A 305 -9.58 -13.63 1.74
CA MET A 305 -8.18 -14.04 1.78
C MET A 305 -7.44 -13.46 3.00
N THR A 306 -7.80 -12.26 3.43
CA THR A 306 -7.10 -11.55 4.52
C THR A 306 -7.67 -11.85 5.90
N ARG A 307 -8.99 -12.08 6.00
CA ARG A 307 -9.67 -12.37 7.28
C ARG A 307 -9.06 -13.55 8.04
N LYS A 308 -8.69 -14.63 7.34
CA LYS A 308 -8.12 -15.83 7.97
C LYS A 308 -6.81 -15.54 8.69
N ASN A 309 -5.99 -14.65 8.13
CA ASN A 309 -4.66 -14.31 8.62
C ASN A 309 -4.64 -12.97 9.37
N ARG A 310 -5.81 -12.33 9.56
CA ARG A 310 -5.93 -10.98 10.15
C ARG A 310 -4.97 -9.97 9.51
N ARG A 311 -4.82 -10.05 8.19
CA ARG A 311 -3.92 -9.18 7.44
C ARG A 311 -4.61 -7.85 7.13
N GLN A 312 -4.04 -6.76 7.57
CA GLN A 312 -4.52 -5.43 7.19
C GLN A 312 -4.24 -5.15 5.72
N VAL A 313 -5.23 -4.56 5.02
CA VAL A 313 -5.09 -4.14 3.62
C VAL A 313 -5.63 -2.73 3.43
N LEU A 314 -4.80 -1.86 2.88
CA LEU A 314 -5.20 -0.52 2.45
C LEU A 314 -5.23 -0.50 0.91
N ILE A 315 -6.34 -0.06 0.34
CA ILE A 315 -6.61 -0.12 -1.10
C ILE A 315 -6.88 1.30 -1.59
N SER A 316 -6.07 1.81 -2.52
CA SER A 316 -6.42 3.04 -3.23
C SER A 316 -7.22 2.71 -4.48
N THR A 317 -8.30 3.42 -4.72
CA THR A 317 -9.17 3.21 -5.87
C THR A 317 -9.93 4.48 -6.26
N HIS A 318 -10.32 4.54 -7.51
CA HIS A 318 -11.31 5.49 -8.04
C HIS A 318 -12.41 4.75 -8.83
N SER A 319 -12.47 3.41 -8.72
CA SER A 319 -13.38 2.57 -9.51
C SER A 319 -14.76 2.46 -8.87
N ALA A 320 -15.77 2.89 -9.61
CA ALA A 320 -17.17 2.69 -9.23
C ALA A 320 -17.52 1.20 -9.11
N GLU A 321 -16.98 0.38 -10.01
CA GLU A 321 -17.22 -1.06 -9.99
C GLU A 321 -16.66 -1.73 -8.74
N LEU A 322 -15.48 -1.33 -8.27
CA LEU A 322 -14.89 -1.87 -7.05
C LEU A 322 -15.75 -1.48 -5.83
N LEU A 323 -16.17 -0.23 -5.78
CA LEU A 323 -16.97 0.33 -4.70
C LEU A 323 -18.46 -0.04 -4.76
N SER A 324 -18.92 -0.71 -5.82
CA SER A 324 -20.31 -1.21 -5.95
C SER A 324 -20.60 -2.45 -5.11
N ASP A 325 -19.56 -3.09 -4.53
CA ASP A 325 -19.74 -4.22 -3.60
C ASP A 325 -20.37 -3.71 -2.29
N LYS A 326 -21.59 -4.18 -1.98
CA LYS A 326 -22.30 -3.82 -0.75
C LYS A 326 -21.59 -4.24 0.55
N GLY A 327 -20.56 -5.08 0.45
CA GLY A 327 -19.68 -5.43 1.56
C GLY A 327 -18.59 -4.38 1.84
N VAL A 328 -18.54 -3.28 1.08
CA VAL A 328 -17.68 -2.13 1.38
C VAL A 328 -18.49 -1.16 2.25
N GLY A 329 -18.07 -1.00 3.51
CA GLY A 329 -18.77 -0.18 4.49
C GLY A 329 -18.24 1.25 4.58
N PRO A 330 -19.02 2.19 5.15
CA PRO A 330 -18.62 3.59 5.28
C PRO A 330 -17.50 3.79 6.31
N ASP A 331 -17.37 2.93 7.32
CA ASP A 331 -16.32 3.03 8.34
C ASP A 331 -14.94 2.63 7.82
N GLU A 332 -14.88 1.82 6.78
CA GLU A 332 -13.63 1.40 6.14
C GLU A 332 -13.27 2.22 4.90
N THR A 333 -14.08 3.24 4.56
CA THR A 333 -13.89 4.09 3.39
C THR A 333 -13.44 5.48 3.81
N LEU A 334 -12.26 5.89 3.37
CA LEU A 334 -11.70 7.23 3.56
C LEU A 334 -11.87 8.02 2.27
N LEU A 335 -12.55 9.16 2.36
CA LEU A 335 -12.74 10.09 1.25
C LEU A 335 -11.63 11.14 1.27
N LEU A 336 -10.90 11.23 0.17
CA LEU A 336 -9.84 12.20 -0.05
C LEU A 336 -10.37 13.33 -0.94
N VAL A 337 -10.64 14.46 -0.34
CA VAL A 337 -11.23 15.63 -1.01
C VAL A 337 -10.17 16.70 -1.18
N PRO A 338 -9.69 16.97 -2.41
CA PRO A 338 -8.76 18.05 -2.69
C PRO A 338 -9.34 19.42 -2.40
N SER A 339 -8.52 20.33 -1.93
CA SER A 339 -8.82 21.75 -1.78
C SER A 339 -7.60 22.61 -2.14
N PRO A 340 -7.73 23.94 -2.33
CA PRO A 340 -6.59 24.81 -2.61
C PRO A 340 -5.46 24.76 -1.57
N GLU A 341 -5.79 24.42 -0.33
CA GLU A 341 -4.81 24.35 0.77
C GLU A 341 -4.31 22.93 1.05
N GLY A 342 -4.69 21.95 0.24
CA GLY A 342 -4.31 20.55 0.40
C GLY A 342 -5.52 19.61 0.35
N THR A 343 -5.35 18.38 0.75
CA THR A 343 -6.41 17.37 0.74
C THR A 343 -6.90 17.10 2.16
N THR A 344 -8.22 17.11 2.34
CA THR A 344 -8.85 16.61 3.56
C THR A 344 -9.14 15.12 3.44
N VAL A 345 -8.99 14.40 4.56
CA VAL A 345 -9.30 12.97 4.63
C VAL A 345 -10.32 12.75 5.74
N ARG A 346 -11.46 12.14 5.39
CA ARG A 346 -12.52 11.83 6.36
C ARG A 346 -13.12 10.46 6.06
N ARG A 347 -13.61 9.78 7.08
CA ARG A 347 -14.39 8.56 6.86
C ARG A 347 -15.75 8.87 6.22
N ALA A 348 -16.18 8.00 5.33
CA ALA A 348 -17.49 8.13 4.70
C ALA A 348 -18.62 8.09 5.75
N SER A 349 -18.43 7.37 6.85
CA SER A 349 -19.38 7.31 7.98
C SER A 349 -19.54 8.61 8.75
N GLU A 350 -18.65 9.59 8.59
CA GLU A 350 -18.80 10.92 9.23
C GLU A 350 -19.82 11.80 8.50
N TYR A 351 -20.20 11.43 7.27
CA TYR A 351 -21.20 12.12 6.48
C TYR A 351 -22.58 11.48 6.70
N LYS A 352 -23.51 12.23 7.35
CA LYS A 352 -24.84 11.72 7.68
C LYS A 352 -25.61 11.25 6.46
N ASP A 353 -25.60 12.04 5.41
CA ASP A 353 -26.30 11.77 4.16
C ASP A 353 -25.74 10.55 3.40
N ILE A 354 -24.44 10.26 3.49
CA ILE A 354 -23.87 9.00 2.98
C ILE A 354 -24.49 7.82 3.72
N ARG A 355 -24.57 7.88 5.05
CA ARG A 355 -25.17 6.80 5.86
C ARG A 355 -26.63 6.57 5.48
N ASP A 356 -27.41 7.64 5.41
CA ASP A 356 -28.84 7.58 5.07
C ASP A 356 -29.07 6.95 3.67
N LEU A 357 -28.23 7.29 2.69
CA LEU A 357 -28.29 6.74 1.33
C LEU A 357 -27.86 5.26 1.27
N LEU A 358 -26.85 4.85 2.05
CA LEU A 358 -26.43 3.45 2.15
C LEU A 358 -27.52 2.58 2.81
N GLU A 359 -28.19 3.10 3.85
CA GLU A 359 -29.36 2.44 4.44
C GLU A 359 -30.51 2.28 3.43
N GLY A 360 -30.63 3.23 2.49
CA GLY A 360 -31.52 3.15 1.34
C GLY A 360 -31.13 2.11 0.29
N GLY A 361 -29.99 1.40 0.47
CA GLY A 361 -29.54 0.30 -0.37
C GLY A 361 -28.57 0.66 -1.50
N LEU A 362 -28.13 1.93 -1.57
CA LEU A 362 -27.07 2.36 -2.49
C LEU A 362 -25.70 1.81 -2.04
N SER A 363 -24.72 1.74 -2.97
CA SER A 363 -23.35 1.37 -2.63
C SER A 363 -22.49 2.59 -2.31
N ILE A 364 -21.32 2.36 -1.72
CA ILE A 364 -20.32 3.43 -1.51
C ILE A 364 -19.94 4.09 -2.85
N GLY A 365 -19.85 3.31 -3.93
CA GLY A 365 -19.59 3.84 -5.28
C GLY A 365 -20.64 4.84 -5.74
N ASP A 366 -21.92 4.54 -5.49
CA ASP A 366 -23.04 5.40 -5.91
C ASP A 366 -23.08 6.73 -5.15
N VAL A 367 -22.67 6.74 -3.88
CA VAL A 367 -22.83 7.92 -3.00
C VAL A 367 -21.55 8.72 -2.79
N ALA A 368 -20.38 8.09 -2.84
CA ALA A 368 -19.12 8.74 -2.55
C ALA A 368 -18.46 9.36 -3.79
N LEU A 369 -18.48 8.65 -4.94
CA LEU A 369 -17.81 9.12 -6.15
C LEU A 369 -18.36 10.45 -6.67
N PRO A 370 -19.68 10.68 -6.77
CA PRO A 370 -20.22 11.94 -7.24
C PRO A 370 -19.77 13.17 -6.41
N ARG A 371 -19.38 12.96 -5.16
CA ARG A 371 -18.90 14.03 -4.25
C ARG A 371 -17.45 14.42 -4.46
N ILE A 372 -16.70 13.54 -5.06
CA ILE A 372 -15.26 13.70 -5.28
C ILE A 372 -14.92 13.87 -6.76
N ASP A 373 -15.91 13.81 -7.64
CA ASP A 373 -15.73 14.11 -9.05
C ASP A 373 -15.28 15.57 -9.24
N PRO A 374 -14.38 15.85 -10.20
CA PRO A 374 -13.99 17.21 -10.51
C PRO A 374 -15.20 18.05 -10.99
N GLU A 375 -15.34 19.26 -10.44
CA GLU A 375 -16.51 20.13 -10.68
C GLU A 375 -16.75 20.47 -12.16
N ASN A 376 -15.72 20.41 -13.01
CA ASN A 376 -15.78 20.89 -14.39
C ASN A 376 -15.56 19.78 -15.44
N MET A 377 -15.98 18.54 -15.16
CA MET A 377 -15.80 17.41 -16.09
C MET A 377 -16.40 17.66 -17.48
N GLN A 378 -17.48 18.45 -17.58
CA GLN A 378 -18.09 18.80 -18.86
C GLN A 378 -17.16 19.63 -19.77
N GLN A 379 -16.20 20.37 -19.19
CA GLN A 379 -15.21 21.16 -19.95
C GLN A 379 -14.16 20.29 -20.66
N LEU A 380 -14.02 19.00 -20.30
CA LEU A 380 -13.18 18.06 -21.03
C LEU A 380 -13.66 17.86 -22.49
N LEU A 381 -14.93 18.10 -22.76
CA LEU A 381 -15.49 18.02 -24.11
C LEU A 381 -15.20 19.26 -24.96
N LEU A 382 -14.66 20.34 -24.36
CA LEU A 382 -14.32 21.61 -25.01
C LEU A 382 -12.88 21.63 -25.58
N PHE A 383 -12.32 20.45 -25.94
CA PHE A 383 -11.07 20.37 -26.72
C PHE A 383 -11.25 20.82 -28.15
N GLU A 384 -12.35 21.48 -28.46
CA GLU A 384 -12.57 22.20 -29.72
C GLU A 384 -12.24 23.66 -29.51
N THR A 385 -11.03 24.04 -29.83
CA THR A 385 -10.49 25.23 -30.49
C THR A 385 -9.10 25.57 -29.99
#